data_7c2d9f1eae27f6861485f874f37a3031
#
_entry.id   7c2d9f1eae27f6861485f874f37a3031
#
_cell.length_a   1.000
_cell.length_b   1.000
_cell.length_c   1.000
_cell.angle_alpha   90.00
_cell.angle_beta   90.00
_cell.angle_gamma   90.00
#
_symmetry.space_group_name_H-M   'P 1'
#
loop_
_entity.id
_entity.type
_entity.pdbx_description
1 polymer ?
#
loop_
_entity_poly.entity_id
_entity_poly.type
_entity_poly.pdbx_seq_one_letter_code
_entity_poly.pdbx_strand_id
1 'polypeptide(L)'
;MRKEDKQVLIDSILSELKACPNFYLTDVSDLNAEKTSQLRRQCFNSGVKMIVVKNALLHKAMQQMEKDYEGLYDVLKGSTALMLCETGNAPAKLIKNFRKTSDRPILKGAYIEECCYVGDDMLDALCNIKSKNDLIADVIALLQSPMKNVISGLQSGGHKLSGILETLSERPE
;
A
#
# COMPACT_ATOMS: atom_id res chain seq x y z
N MET A 1 -19.96 27.33 9.53
CA MET A 1 -19.85 26.68 8.22
C MET A 1 -21.24 26.53 7.65
N ARG A 2 -21.52 27.15 6.52
CA ARG A 2 -22.85 27.15 5.88
C ARG A 2 -23.17 25.76 5.29
N LYS A 3 -24.45 25.48 5.01
CA LYS A 3 -24.86 24.21 4.43
C LYS A 3 -24.23 23.97 3.06
N GLU A 4 -24.14 25.02 2.27
CA GLU A 4 -23.53 25.03 0.92
C GLU A 4 -22.05 24.66 0.96
N ASP A 5 -21.28 25.25 1.89
CA ASP A 5 -19.87 24.94 2.05
C ASP A 5 -19.62 23.47 2.41
N LYS A 6 -20.54 22.87 3.19
CA LYS A 6 -20.43 21.44 3.56
C LYS A 6 -20.65 20.53 2.37
N GLN A 7 -21.59 20.89 1.50
CA GLN A 7 -21.89 20.12 0.30
C GLN A 7 -20.68 20.11 -0.65
N VAL A 8 -20.14 21.31 -0.90
CA VAL A 8 -18.93 21.45 -1.74
C VAL A 8 -17.75 20.61 -1.22
N LEU A 9 -17.56 20.56 0.11
CA LEU A 9 -16.52 19.72 0.71
C LEU A 9 -16.82 18.22 0.58
N ILE A 10 -18.07 17.81 0.73
CA ILE A 10 -18.48 16.41 0.52
C ILE A 10 -18.22 16.03 -0.93
N ASP A 11 -18.60 16.87 -1.88
CA ASP A 11 -18.42 16.61 -3.31
C ASP A 11 -16.93 16.55 -3.69
N SER A 12 -16.09 17.41 -3.07
CA SER A 12 -14.64 17.33 -3.26
C SER A 12 -14.04 16.04 -2.70
N ILE A 13 -14.46 15.61 -1.50
CA ILE A 13 -14.01 14.33 -0.91
C ILE A 13 -14.48 13.15 -1.79
N LEU A 14 -15.71 13.19 -2.29
CA LEU A 14 -16.23 12.17 -3.21
C LEU A 14 -15.41 12.05 -4.50
N SER A 15 -15.06 13.18 -5.09
CA SER A 15 -14.24 13.19 -6.31
C SER A 15 -12.85 12.57 -6.07
N GLU A 16 -12.25 12.87 -4.92
CA GLU A 16 -10.96 12.31 -4.52
C GLU A 16 -11.05 10.80 -4.24
N LEU A 17 -12.07 10.34 -3.53
CA LEU A 17 -12.30 8.92 -3.25
C LEU A 17 -12.61 8.11 -4.53
N LYS A 18 -13.27 8.73 -5.51
CA LYS A 18 -13.50 8.11 -6.83
C LYS A 18 -12.23 8.03 -7.68
N ALA A 19 -11.34 9.01 -7.55
CA ALA A 19 -10.10 9.05 -8.29
C ALA A 19 -9.08 8.00 -7.79
N CYS A 20 -9.08 7.70 -6.49
CA CYS A 20 -8.12 6.78 -5.87
C CYS A 20 -8.83 5.50 -5.40
N PRO A 21 -8.40 4.31 -5.88
CA PRO A 21 -9.02 3.04 -5.49
C PRO A 21 -8.71 2.64 -4.04
N ASN A 22 -7.58 3.10 -3.51
CA ASN A 22 -7.10 2.72 -2.19
C ASN A 22 -6.95 3.94 -1.30
N PHE A 23 -7.40 3.84 -0.05
CA PHE A 23 -7.20 4.90 0.94
C PHE A 23 -6.98 4.34 2.34
N TYR A 24 -6.29 5.14 3.16
CA TYR A 24 -6.00 4.83 4.55
C TYR A 24 -6.58 5.92 5.45
N LEU A 25 -7.08 5.51 6.60
CA LEU A 25 -7.55 6.36 7.68
C LEU A 25 -6.52 6.31 8.81
N THR A 26 -5.90 7.43 9.10
CA THR A 26 -4.85 7.52 10.11
C THR A 26 -5.16 8.60 11.13
N ASP A 27 -4.68 8.38 12.35
CA ASP A 27 -4.71 9.40 13.40
C ASP A 27 -3.38 10.16 13.43
N VAL A 28 -3.48 11.45 13.20
CA VAL A 28 -2.34 12.39 13.21
C VAL A 28 -2.40 13.36 14.38
N SER A 29 -3.27 13.07 15.38
CA SER A 29 -3.30 13.86 16.62
C SER A 29 -1.93 13.83 17.31
N ASP A 30 -1.65 14.83 18.16
CA ASP A 30 -0.43 14.93 18.98
C ASP A 30 0.90 15.03 18.19
N LEU A 31 0.84 15.25 16.87
CA LEU A 31 2.03 15.58 16.08
C LEU A 31 2.31 17.08 16.13
N ASN A 32 3.57 17.45 16.42
CA ASN A 32 4.03 18.83 16.30
C ASN A 32 3.93 19.31 14.84
N ALA A 33 3.85 20.62 14.63
CA ALA A 33 3.77 21.22 13.30
C ALA A 33 4.95 20.83 12.40
N GLU A 34 6.14 20.71 12.96
CA GLU A 34 7.34 20.27 12.26
C GLU A 34 7.20 18.81 11.76
N LYS A 35 6.82 17.88 12.64
CA LYS A 35 6.58 16.48 12.29
C LYS A 35 5.45 16.31 11.28
N THR A 36 4.38 17.10 11.43
CA THR A 36 3.28 17.13 10.46
C THR A 36 3.74 17.59 9.09
N SER A 37 4.61 18.61 9.03
CA SER A 37 5.20 19.10 7.78
C SER A 37 6.12 18.03 7.15
N GLN A 38 6.93 17.35 7.96
CA GLN A 38 7.78 16.24 7.50
C GLN A 38 6.95 15.08 6.96
N LEU A 39 5.87 14.69 7.66
CA LEU A 39 4.97 13.64 7.22
C LEU A 39 4.33 13.99 5.86
N ARG A 40 3.81 15.21 5.71
CA ARG A 40 3.24 15.68 4.44
C ARG A 40 4.25 15.65 3.29
N ARG A 41 5.50 16.03 3.55
CA ARG A 41 6.58 15.99 2.57
C ARG A 41 6.92 14.56 2.17
N GLN A 42 6.97 13.64 3.13
CA GLN A 42 7.18 12.22 2.85
C GLN A 42 6.01 11.60 2.07
N CYS A 43 4.76 11.95 2.42
CA CYS A 43 3.57 11.54 1.66
C CYS A 43 3.68 12.00 0.20
N PHE A 44 4.01 13.27 -0.01
CA PHE A 44 4.16 13.83 -1.36
C PHE A 44 5.25 13.10 -2.17
N ASN A 45 6.42 12.85 -1.57
CA ASN A 45 7.51 12.13 -2.21
C ASN A 45 7.16 10.67 -2.57
N SER A 46 6.25 10.07 -1.81
CA SER A 46 5.78 8.70 -2.02
C SER A 46 4.53 8.61 -2.90
N GLY A 47 4.08 9.72 -3.49
CA GLY A 47 2.86 9.76 -4.31
C GLY A 47 1.56 9.55 -3.52
N VAL A 48 1.58 9.80 -2.21
CA VAL A 48 0.42 9.67 -1.32
C VAL A 48 -0.16 11.05 -1.04
N LYS A 49 -1.44 11.26 -1.36
CA LYS A 49 -2.13 12.51 -1.07
C LYS A 49 -2.73 12.44 0.34
N MET A 50 -2.30 13.33 1.23
CA MET A 50 -2.79 13.40 2.61
C MET A 50 -3.73 14.58 2.81
N ILE A 51 -4.95 14.29 3.23
CA ILE A 51 -6.00 15.28 3.51
C ILE A 51 -6.55 15.05 4.92
N VAL A 52 -6.59 16.08 5.74
CA VAL A 52 -7.27 16.01 7.05
C VAL A 52 -8.72 16.38 6.84
N VAL A 53 -9.62 15.49 7.22
CA VAL A 53 -11.06 15.64 6.99
C VAL A 53 -11.84 15.48 8.29
N LYS A 54 -13.01 16.14 8.33
CA LYS A 54 -13.94 15.96 9.44
C LYS A 54 -14.70 14.65 9.28
N ASN A 55 -14.71 13.81 10.32
CA ASN A 55 -15.32 12.48 10.30
C ASN A 55 -16.77 12.48 9.80
N ALA A 56 -17.59 13.44 10.26
CA ALA A 56 -18.99 13.53 9.83
C ALA A 56 -19.16 13.84 8.33
N LEU A 57 -18.20 14.54 7.69
CA LEU A 57 -18.23 14.79 6.25
C LEU A 57 -17.76 13.56 5.48
N LEU A 58 -16.71 12.93 5.98
CA LEU A 58 -16.19 11.68 5.41
C LEU A 58 -17.23 10.56 5.45
N HIS A 59 -17.91 10.39 6.59
CA HIS A 59 -18.99 9.41 6.74
C HIS A 59 -20.13 9.64 5.72
N LYS A 60 -20.55 10.89 5.52
CA LYS A 60 -21.56 11.23 4.51
C LYS A 60 -21.07 10.98 3.08
N ALA A 61 -19.81 11.27 2.80
CA ALA A 61 -19.21 10.99 1.50
C ALA A 61 -19.18 9.47 1.23
N MET A 62 -18.78 8.67 2.23
CA MET A 62 -18.77 7.21 2.12
C MET A 62 -20.18 6.62 1.92
N GLN A 63 -21.19 7.15 2.60
CA GLN A 63 -22.59 6.73 2.42
C GLN A 63 -23.16 7.01 1.02
N GLN A 64 -22.63 8.00 0.31
CA GLN A 64 -23.03 8.32 -1.06
C GLN A 64 -22.32 7.47 -2.11
N MET A 65 -21.35 6.65 -1.69
CA MET A 65 -20.69 5.71 -2.58
C MET A 65 -21.38 4.35 -2.53
N GLU A 66 -21.45 3.68 -3.67
CA GLU A 66 -22.07 2.33 -3.78
C GLU A 66 -21.19 1.20 -3.21
N LYS A 67 -20.05 1.55 -2.63
CA LYS A 67 -19.11 0.58 -2.06
C LYS A 67 -19.39 0.35 -0.58
N ASP A 68 -19.12 -0.86 -0.14
CA ASP A 68 -19.33 -1.26 1.26
C ASP A 68 -18.16 -0.78 2.14
N TYR A 69 -18.44 0.15 3.05
CA TYR A 69 -17.51 0.71 4.03
C TYR A 69 -17.97 0.47 5.47
N GLU A 70 -18.91 -0.46 5.71
CA GLU A 70 -19.51 -0.66 7.04
C GLU A 70 -18.46 -0.88 8.12
N GLY A 71 -17.42 -1.67 7.83
CA GLY A 71 -16.33 -1.94 8.78
C GLY A 71 -15.49 -0.72 9.16
N LEU A 72 -15.54 0.38 8.39
CA LEU A 72 -14.74 1.58 8.68
C LEU A 72 -15.50 2.65 9.47
N TYR A 73 -16.84 2.56 9.59
CA TYR A 73 -17.61 3.59 10.29
C TYR A 73 -17.29 3.66 11.78
N ASP A 74 -17.08 2.54 12.43
CA ASP A 74 -16.77 2.47 13.86
C ASP A 74 -15.43 3.12 14.22
N VAL A 75 -14.54 3.19 13.24
CA VAL A 75 -13.16 3.70 13.40
C VAL A 75 -13.08 5.22 13.22
N LEU A 76 -14.14 5.86 12.73
CA LEU A 76 -14.22 7.31 12.50
C LEU A 76 -14.40 8.13 13.79
N LYS A 77 -13.53 7.91 14.79
CA LYS A 77 -13.53 8.63 16.07
C LYS A 77 -12.25 9.45 16.20
N GLY A 78 -12.35 10.66 16.76
CA GLY A 78 -11.19 11.55 16.96
C GLY A 78 -10.68 12.22 15.68
N SER A 79 -9.41 12.63 15.64
CA SER A 79 -8.79 13.23 14.46
C SER A 79 -8.55 12.18 13.38
N THR A 80 -8.90 12.49 12.14
CA THR A 80 -8.72 11.55 11.02
C THR A 80 -8.08 12.26 9.84
N ALA A 81 -6.97 11.71 9.39
CA ALA A 81 -6.34 12.05 8.13
C ALA A 81 -6.60 10.94 7.11
N LEU A 82 -7.05 11.33 5.95
CA LEU A 82 -7.25 10.48 4.79
C LEU A 82 -5.97 10.50 3.95
N MET A 83 -5.38 9.34 3.70
CA MET A 83 -4.25 9.17 2.80
C MET A 83 -4.72 8.40 1.57
N LEU A 84 -4.69 9.04 0.42
CA LEU A 84 -5.12 8.50 -0.86
C LEU A 84 -3.91 8.03 -1.64
N CYS A 85 -4.00 6.87 -2.27
CA CYS A 85 -2.89 6.29 -3.03
C CYS A 85 -3.38 5.38 -4.16
N GLU A 86 -2.57 5.25 -5.19
CA GLU A 86 -2.80 4.28 -6.26
C GLU A 86 -2.31 2.88 -5.87
N THR A 87 -1.14 2.81 -5.22
CA THR A 87 -0.55 1.54 -4.76
C THR A 87 -0.94 1.24 -3.32
N GLY A 88 -1.54 0.07 -3.08
CA GLY A 88 -2.06 -0.30 -1.76
C GLY A 88 -1.02 -0.29 -0.64
N ASN A 89 0.25 -0.59 -0.90
CA ASN A 89 1.28 -0.75 0.14
C ASN A 89 2.06 0.54 0.48
N ALA A 90 1.97 1.59 -0.36
CA ALA A 90 2.78 2.80 -0.19
C ALA A 90 2.52 3.53 1.15
N PRO A 91 1.27 3.80 1.57
CA PRO A 91 1.02 4.47 2.84
C PRO A 91 1.42 3.61 4.05
N ALA A 92 1.25 2.30 3.99
CA ALA A 92 1.63 1.40 5.10
C ALA A 92 3.15 1.44 5.34
N LYS A 93 3.95 1.34 4.29
CA LYS A 93 5.40 1.46 4.37
C LYS A 93 5.84 2.83 4.89
N LEU A 94 5.17 3.90 4.45
CA LEU A 94 5.42 5.26 4.91
C LEU A 94 5.14 5.40 6.40
N ILE A 95 3.99 4.93 6.88
CA ILE A 95 3.62 4.93 8.31
C ILE A 95 4.66 4.17 9.12
N LYS A 96 5.04 2.97 8.69
CA LYS A 96 6.04 2.13 9.36
C LYS A 96 7.41 2.83 9.44
N ASN A 97 7.84 3.47 8.37
CA ASN A 97 9.09 4.23 8.35
C ASN A 97 9.04 5.47 9.24
N PHE A 98 7.93 6.21 9.23
CA PHE A 98 7.75 7.40 10.05
C PHE A 98 7.70 7.05 11.55
N ARG A 99 7.14 5.90 11.91
CA ARG A 99 7.11 5.40 13.29
C ARG A 99 8.47 5.08 13.89
N LYS A 100 9.51 4.93 13.08
CA LYS A 100 10.89 4.83 13.61
C LYS A 100 11.34 6.10 14.32
N THR A 101 10.75 7.24 13.96
CA THR A 101 11.11 8.57 14.50
C THR A 101 10.03 9.13 15.43
N SER A 102 8.79 8.64 15.35
CA SER A 102 7.64 9.17 16.08
C SER A 102 6.59 8.09 16.30
N ASP A 103 5.94 8.04 17.47
CA ASP A 103 4.90 7.03 17.80
C ASP A 103 3.63 7.16 16.93
N ARG A 104 3.46 8.27 16.25
CA ARG A 104 2.33 8.56 15.35
C ARG A 104 2.83 8.72 13.91
N PRO A 105 2.00 8.49 12.87
CA PRO A 105 0.54 8.26 12.86
C PRO A 105 0.11 6.84 13.24
N ILE A 106 -1.08 6.70 13.84
CA ILE A 106 -1.70 5.40 14.13
C ILE A 106 -2.67 5.06 13.00
N LEU A 107 -2.63 3.81 12.53
CA LEU A 107 -3.56 3.32 11.54
C LEU A 107 -4.90 3.01 12.21
N LYS A 108 -5.97 3.68 11.78
CA LYS A 108 -7.34 3.37 12.19
C LYS A 108 -7.95 2.29 11.32
N GLY A 109 -7.77 2.41 10.03
CA GLY A 109 -8.25 1.46 9.04
C GLY A 109 -7.76 1.80 7.66
N ALA A 110 -7.92 0.88 6.75
CA ALA A 110 -7.58 1.03 5.34
C ALA A 110 -8.63 0.35 4.47
N TYR A 111 -8.83 0.88 3.29
CA TYR A 111 -9.63 0.28 2.25
C TYR A 111 -8.74 0.02 1.05
N ILE A 112 -8.53 -1.26 0.72
CA ILE A 112 -7.62 -1.68 -0.34
C ILE A 112 -8.28 -2.82 -1.11
N GLU A 113 -8.35 -2.69 -2.44
CA GLU A 113 -8.88 -3.72 -3.33
C GLU A 113 -10.22 -4.28 -2.87
N GLU A 114 -11.14 -3.37 -2.50
CA GLU A 114 -12.51 -3.68 -2.04
C GLU A 114 -12.59 -4.39 -0.68
N CYS A 115 -11.48 -4.50 0.04
CA CYS A 115 -11.43 -5.05 1.39
C CYS A 115 -11.20 -3.95 2.43
N CYS A 116 -11.94 -4.04 3.55
CA CYS A 116 -11.79 -3.18 4.72
C CYS A 116 -10.83 -3.83 5.73
N TYR A 117 -9.80 -3.12 6.10
CA TYR A 117 -8.84 -3.50 7.15
C TYR A 117 -9.01 -2.55 8.31
N VAL A 118 -9.24 -3.07 9.51
CA VAL A 118 -9.48 -2.28 10.72
C VAL A 118 -8.40 -2.58 11.75
N GLY A 119 -7.89 -1.53 12.37
CA GLY A 119 -6.90 -1.62 13.44
C GLY A 119 -5.46 -1.49 12.96
N ASP A 120 -4.61 -1.21 13.95
CA ASP A 120 -3.19 -0.98 13.75
C ASP A 120 -2.39 -2.27 13.54
N ASP A 121 -2.90 -3.39 14.08
CA ASP A 121 -2.28 -4.71 13.97
C ASP A 121 -2.15 -5.19 12.51
N MET A 122 -3.02 -4.67 11.63
CA MET A 122 -3.00 -4.99 10.20
C MET A 122 -1.90 -4.27 9.42
N LEU A 123 -1.16 -3.34 10.05
CA LEU A 123 -0.14 -2.54 9.35
C LEU A 123 0.94 -3.40 8.69
N ASP A 124 1.41 -4.44 9.36
CA ASP A 124 2.44 -5.33 8.82
C ASP A 124 1.92 -6.15 7.64
N ALA A 125 0.68 -6.61 7.71
CA ALA A 125 0.02 -7.29 6.58
C ALA A 125 -0.11 -6.34 5.37
N LEU A 126 -0.52 -5.10 5.61
CA LEU A 126 -0.67 -4.06 4.58
C LEU A 126 0.67 -3.66 3.94
N CYS A 127 1.77 -3.69 4.69
CA CYS A 127 3.12 -3.46 4.14
C CYS A 127 3.54 -4.55 3.14
N ASN A 128 3.05 -5.78 3.33
CA ASN A 128 3.42 -6.94 2.52
C ASN A 128 2.47 -7.16 1.33
N ILE A 129 1.40 -6.39 1.21
CA ILE A 129 0.52 -6.45 0.05
C ILE A 129 1.33 -6.10 -1.20
N LYS A 130 1.28 -6.98 -2.20
CA LYS A 130 1.90 -6.78 -3.50
C LYS A 130 1.03 -5.87 -4.36
N SER A 131 1.65 -5.07 -5.22
CA SER A 131 0.88 -4.30 -6.19
C SER A 131 0.29 -5.24 -7.25
N LYS A 132 -0.76 -4.78 -7.94
CA LYS A 132 -1.38 -5.53 -9.04
C LYS A 132 -0.35 -5.97 -10.09
N ASN A 133 0.60 -5.10 -10.41
CA ASN A 133 1.65 -5.41 -11.39
C ASN A 133 2.63 -6.47 -10.87
N ASP A 134 2.96 -6.42 -9.57
CA ASP A 134 3.82 -7.43 -8.93
C ASP A 134 3.13 -8.80 -8.91
N LEU A 135 1.81 -8.84 -8.63
CA LEU A 135 1.03 -10.09 -8.67
C LEU A 135 1.00 -10.69 -10.08
N ILE A 136 0.79 -9.87 -11.11
CA ILE A 136 0.83 -10.31 -12.50
C ILE A 136 2.22 -10.85 -12.85
N ALA A 137 3.27 -10.16 -12.45
CA ALA A 137 4.66 -10.61 -12.68
C ALA A 137 4.94 -11.95 -11.99
N ASP A 138 4.46 -12.14 -10.76
CA ASP A 138 4.58 -13.41 -10.04
C ASP A 138 3.86 -14.55 -10.77
N VAL A 139 2.64 -14.33 -11.25
CA VAL A 139 1.89 -15.32 -12.01
C VAL A 139 2.63 -15.70 -13.29
N ILE A 140 3.15 -14.72 -14.04
CA ILE A 140 3.95 -14.97 -15.24
C ILE A 140 5.21 -15.77 -14.88
N ALA A 141 5.90 -15.41 -13.79
CA ALA A 141 7.09 -16.13 -13.33
C ALA A 141 6.78 -17.58 -12.94
N LEU A 142 5.65 -17.83 -12.26
CA LEU A 142 5.18 -19.18 -11.92
C LEU A 142 4.87 -20.00 -13.16
N LEU A 143 4.23 -19.42 -14.16
CA LEU A 143 3.93 -20.11 -15.43
C LEU A 143 5.20 -20.45 -16.24
N GLN A 144 6.22 -19.58 -16.17
CA GLN A 144 7.49 -19.79 -16.84
C GLN A 144 8.45 -20.71 -16.07
N SER A 145 8.25 -20.87 -14.76
CA SER A 145 9.14 -21.64 -13.87
C SER A 145 9.34 -23.09 -14.33
N PRO A 146 8.31 -23.86 -14.71
CA PRO A 146 8.50 -25.22 -15.20
C PRO A 146 9.40 -25.29 -16.44
N MET A 147 9.20 -24.36 -17.39
CA MET A 147 10.02 -24.32 -18.61
C MET A 147 11.48 -23.96 -18.31
N LYS A 148 11.70 -22.96 -17.46
CA LYS A 148 13.06 -22.54 -17.04
C LYS A 148 13.78 -23.69 -16.31
N ASN A 149 13.09 -24.41 -15.43
CA ASN A 149 13.66 -25.56 -14.70
C ASN A 149 14.06 -26.69 -15.62
N VAL A 150 13.25 -27.02 -16.63
CA VAL A 150 13.57 -28.03 -17.63
C VAL A 150 14.78 -27.61 -18.48
N ILE A 151 14.78 -26.38 -18.98
CA ILE A 151 15.90 -25.84 -19.78
C ILE A 151 17.18 -25.82 -18.95
N SER A 152 17.12 -25.32 -17.72
CA SER A 152 18.27 -25.31 -16.81
C SER A 152 18.77 -26.70 -16.48
N GLY A 153 17.88 -27.67 -16.29
CA GLY A 153 18.21 -29.08 -16.08
C GLY A 153 18.98 -29.70 -17.29
N LEU A 154 18.51 -29.42 -18.50
CA LEU A 154 19.16 -29.87 -19.73
C LEU A 154 20.53 -29.19 -19.94
N GLN A 155 20.61 -27.85 -19.71
CA GLN A 155 21.85 -27.09 -19.82
C GLN A 155 22.87 -27.51 -18.76
N SER A 156 22.44 -27.79 -17.53
CA SER A 156 23.34 -28.23 -16.45
C SER A 156 24.00 -29.56 -16.73
N GLY A 157 23.30 -30.47 -17.42
CA GLY A 157 23.89 -31.72 -17.91
C GLY A 157 25.04 -31.49 -18.89
N GLY A 158 24.84 -30.61 -19.87
CA GLY A 158 25.86 -30.20 -20.82
C GLY A 158 27.09 -29.52 -20.17
N HIS A 159 26.86 -28.59 -19.26
CA HIS A 159 27.94 -27.94 -18.52
C HIS A 159 28.75 -28.90 -17.63
N LYS A 160 28.10 -29.84 -16.97
CA LYS A 160 28.77 -30.86 -16.17
C LYS A 160 29.65 -31.77 -17.03
N LEU A 161 29.17 -32.20 -18.19
CA LEU A 161 29.92 -33.01 -19.12
C LEU A 161 31.12 -32.26 -19.71
N SER A 162 30.93 -31.00 -20.11
CA SER A 162 32.01 -30.12 -20.59
C SER A 162 33.08 -29.93 -19.51
N GLY A 163 32.70 -29.59 -18.28
CA GLY A 163 33.65 -29.44 -17.18
C GLY A 163 34.41 -30.73 -16.83
N ILE A 164 33.77 -31.90 -16.92
CA ILE A 164 34.46 -33.21 -16.74
C ILE A 164 35.49 -33.45 -17.86
N LEU A 165 35.12 -33.13 -19.10
CA LEU A 165 36.05 -33.25 -20.24
C LEU A 165 37.23 -32.32 -20.11
N GLU A 166 37.03 -31.04 -19.71
CA GLU A 166 38.10 -30.08 -19.42
C GLU A 166 39.04 -30.61 -18.33
N THR A 167 38.47 -31.04 -17.20
CA THR A 167 39.32 -31.57 -16.09
C THR A 167 40.05 -32.87 -16.44
N LEU A 168 39.51 -33.68 -17.37
CA LEU A 168 40.23 -34.83 -17.86
C LEU A 168 41.32 -34.51 -18.87
N SER A 169 41.12 -33.44 -19.69
CA SER A 169 42.13 -32.97 -20.64
C SER A 169 43.32 -32.24 -19.98
N GLU A 170 43.09 -31.63 -18.79
CA GLU A 170 44.11 -30.93 -18.02
C GLU A 170 44.91 -31.84 -17.06
N ARG A 171 44.57 -33.13 -16.95
CA ARG A 171 45.36 -34.07 -16.13
C ARG A 171 46.69 -34.34 -16.80
N PRO A 172 47.84 -33.93 -16.19
CA PRO A 172 49.13 -34.38 -16.64
C PRO A 172 49.26 -35.90 -16.40
N GLU A 173 49.80 -36.63 -17.37
CA GLU A 173 50.14 -38.04 -17.25
C GLU A 173 51.04 -38.32 -16.07
#